data_d16ddb36436354e497f63f26fd0750c9
#
_entry.id   d16ddb36436354e497f63f26fd0750c9
#
_cell.length_a   1.000
_cell.length_b   1.000
_cell.length_c   1.000
_cell.angle_alpha   90.00
_cell.angle_beta   90.00
_cell.angle_gamma   90.00
#
_symmetry.space_group_name_H-M   'P 1'
#
loop_
_entity.id
_entity.type
_entity.pdbx_description
1 polymer ?
#
loop_
_entity_poly.entity_id
_entity_poly.type
_entity_poly.pdbx_seq_one_letter_code
_entity_poly.pdbx_strand_id
1 'polypeptide(L)'
;PIVFMFSQSLKPINELFLYPPRFFVENPTWKNFHDLFNVTSVTVIPMTRFLFNSLLTTASVVLLGVVISAMAGYALSKMQFKTKKLIFEANIIALMFVPAAVAIPRYFIVNALGLTDNLLGHVIPLLAMPVGLFLIKQFIDQIPNELIEAASIDGASHFLIFARIIVPIIMPALATVAILSFQASWNNTETSEIYMNRETLRTFAFYMTTLTGNLENRVAGQGV
;
A
#
# COMPACT_ATOMS: atom_id res chain seq x y z
N PRO A 1 0.32 23.13 1.68
CA PRO A 1 1.00 22.28 0.68
C PRO A 1 0.12 22.00 -0.54
N ILE A 2 -1.17 21.60 -0.35
CA ILE A 2 -2.07 21.23 -1.44
C ILE A 2 -2.29 22.38 -2.43
N VAL A 3 -2.63 23.58 -1.94
CA VAL A 3 -2.80 24.79 -2.78
C VAL A 3 -1.53 25.11 -3.55
N PHE A 4 -0.36 24.95 -2.90
CA PHE A 4 0.93 25.16 -3.53
C PHE A 4 1.17 24.16 -4.67
N MET A 5 0.87 22.88 -4.46
CA MET A 5 0.97 21.84 -5.51
C MET A 5 0.10 22.18 -6.72
N PHE A 6 -1.16 22.58 -6.52
CA PHE A 6 -2.04 23.01 -7.61
C PHE A 6 -1.49 24.24 -8.34
N SER A 7 -1.02 25.24 -7.59
CA SER A 7 -0.41 26.43 -8.19
C SER A 7 0.84 26.07 -9.01
N GLN A 8 1.71 25.21 -8.49
CA GLN A 8 2.93 24.80 -9.19
C GLN A 8 2.62 23.96 -10.45
N SER A 9 1.60 23.08 -10.44
CA SER A 9 1.23 22.26 -11.59
C SER A 9 0.77 23.07 -12.81
N LEU A 10 0.24 24.28 -12.58
CA LEU A 10 -0.25 25.19 -13.62
C LEU A 10 0.81 26.20 -14.08
N LYS A 11 2.00 26.25 -13.45
CA LYS A 11 3.07 27.16 -13.86
C LYS A 11 3.73 26.73 -15.15
N PRO A 12 3.95 27.66 -16.10
CA PRO A 12 4.83 27.42 -17.23
C PRO A 12 6.28 27.27 -16.78
N ILE A 13 7.12 26.56 -17.55
CA ILE A 13 8.52 26.26 -17.19
C ILE A 13 9.32 27.51 -16.86
N ASN A 14 9.09 28.62 -17.54
CA ASN A 14 9.77 29.89 -17.30
C ASN A 14 9.42 30.53 -15.94
N GLU A 15 8.23 30.26 -15.36
CA GLU A 15 7.87 30.72 -14.02
C GLU A 15 8.32 29.74 -12.93
N LEU A 16 8.53 28.47 -13.25
CA LEU A 16 8.84 27.42 -12.27
C LEU A 16 10.22 27.63 -11.62
N PHE A 17 11.19 28.13 -12.40
CA PHE A 17 12.58 28.33 -11.98
C PHE A 17 12.93 29.77 -11.60
N LEU A 18 11.94 30.67 -11.50
CA LEU A 18 12.18 32.04 -11.05
C LEU A 18 12.62 32.08 -9.59
N TYR A 19 13.63 32.88 -9.30
CA TYR A 19 14.07 33.18 -7.94
C TYR A 19 13.76 34.64 -7.59
N PRO A 20 13.12 34.94 -6.45
CA PRO A 20 12.57 34.01 -5.45
C PRO A 20 11.32 33.27 -5.95
N PRO A 21 11.09 31.99 -5.49
CA PRO A 21 9.95 31.20 -5.95
C PRO A 21 8.62 31.85 -5.50
N ARG A 22 7.74 32.11 -6.45
CA ARG A 22 6.42 32.68 -6.17
C ARG A 22 5.46 31.60 -5.70
N PHE A 23 4.57 31.93 -4.77
CA PHE A 23 3.57 30.98 -4.25
C PHE A 23 2.45 30.73 -5.28
N PHE A 24 1.91 31.81 -5.86
CA PHE A 24 0.85 31.73 -6.84
C PHE A 24 1.39 31.81 -8.28
N VAL A 25 0.66 31.17 -9.20
CA VAL A 25 0.90 31.26 -10.64
C VAL A 25 0.35 32.58 -11.17
N GLU A 26 1.14 33.28 -12.03
CA GLU A 26 0.69 34.50 -12.72
C GLU A 26 0.06 34.18 -14.07
N ASN A 27 0.65 33.26 -14.82
CA ASN A 27 0.18 32.87 -16.14
C ASN A 27 -0.18 31.35 -16.14
N PRO A 28 -1.37 30.98 -15.63
CA PRO A 28 -1.74 29.56 -15.54
C PRO A 28 -1.86 28.94 -16.93
N THR A 29 -1.25 27.76 -17.12
CA THR A 29 -1.27 27.01 -18.37
C THR A 29 -1.62 25.55 -18.16
N TRP A 30 -2.43 24.99 -19.06
CA TRP A 30 -2.71 23.57 -19.13
C TRP A 30 -1.68 22.80 -19.98
N LYS A 31 -0.68 23.50 -20.52
CA LYS A 31 0.32 22.91 -21.39
C LYS A 31 1.05 21.75 -20.73
N ASN A 32 1.40 21.88 -19.45
CA ASN A 32 2.08 20.84 -18.69
C ASN A 32 1.30 19.51 -18.70
N PHE A 33 -0.02 19.57 -18.53
CA PHE A 33 -0.88 18.38 -18.59
C PHE A 33 -1.00 17.83 -20.01
N HIS A 34 -1.14 18.71 -20.99
CA HIS A 34 -1.20 18.30 -22.40
C HIS A 34 0.12 17.63 -22.84
N ASP A 35 1.25 18.21 -22.49
CA ASP A 35 2.57 17.65 -22.80
C ASP A 35 2.79 16.31 -22.08
N LEU A 36 2.34 16.17 -20.82
CA LEU A 36 2.36 14.91 -20.08
C LEU A 36 1.54 13.82 -20.82
N PHE A 37 0.32 14.14 -21.24
CA PHE A 37 -0.52 13.19 -21.99
C PHE A 37 0.08 12.84 -23.36
N ASN A 38 0.70 13.79 -24.05
CA ASN A 38 1.37 13.53 -25.32
C ASN A 38 2.60 12.63 -25.15
N VAL A 39 3.45 12.90 -24.17
CA VAL A 39 4.62 12.06 -23.86
C VAL A 39 4.18 10.64 -23.49
N THR A 40 3.10 10.50 -22.73
CA THR A 40 2.58 9.19 -22.30
C THR A 40 1.88 8.44 -23.43
N SER A 41 1.37 9.13 -24.46
CA SER A 41 0.75 8.50 -25.64
C SER A 41 1.75 7.93 -26.64
N VAL A 42 2.99 8.41 -26.62
CA VAL A 42 4.08 7.97 -27.52
C VAL A 42 4.85 6.77 -26.92
N THR A 43 4.67 6.48 -25.64
CA THR A 43 5.30 5.31 -25.03
C THR A 43 4.65 4.01 -25.47
N VAL A 44 5.45 2.95 -25.64
CA VAL A 44 4.98 1.61 -26.08
C VAL A 44 3.91 1.05 -25.13
N ILE A 45 3.93 1.46 -23.86
CA ILE A 45 2.96 1.04 -22.84
C ILE A 45 2.21 2.28 -22.36
N PRO A 46 0.87 2.33 -22.51
CA PRO A 46 0.08 3.47 -22.06
C PRO A 46 0.07 3.60 -20.54
N MET A 47 0.09 4.83 -20.03
CA MET A 47 0.04 5.16 -18.60
C MET A 47 -1.16 4.50 -17.88
N THR A 48 -2.27 4.34 -18.58
CA THR A 48 -3.48 3.66 -18.07
C THR A 48 -3.21 2.23 -17.60
N ARG A 49 -2.24 1.53 -18.20
CA ARG A 49 -1.85 0.18 -17.80
C ARG A 49 -1.20 0.17 -16.42
N PHE A 50 -0.29 1.09 -16.15
CA PHE A 50 0.36 1.23 -14.84
C PHE A 50 -0.66 1.61 -13.77
N LEU A 51 -1.58 2.53 -14.09
CA LEU A 51 -2.68 2.92 -13.19
C LEU A 51 -3.59 1.74 -12.87
N PHE A 52 -3.99 0.96 -13.88
CA PHE A 52 -4.80 -0.25 -13.70
C PHE A 52 -4.10 -1.27 -12.79
N ASN A 53 -2.80 -1.52 -13.02
CA ASN A 53 -2.02 -2.41 -12.15
C ASN A 53 -2.02 -1.92 -10.70
N SER A 54 -1.78 -0.63 -10.47
CA SER A 54 -1.80 -0.04 -9.12
C SER A 54 -3.17 -0.16 -8.45
N LEU A 55 -4.25 0.14 -9.16
CA LEU A 55 -5.61 0.03 -8.62
C LEU A 55 -5.92 -1.42 -8.25
N LEU A 56 -5.63 -2.37 -9.14
CA LEU A 56 -5.90 -3.79 -8.91
C LEU A 56 -5.08 -4.35 -7.74
N THR A 57 -3.77 -4.09 -7.73
CA THR A 57 -2.88 -4.58 -6.67
C THR A 57 -3.21 -3.94 -5.33
N THR A 58 -3.43 -2.62 -5.28
CA THR A 58 -3.77 -1.91 -4.04
C THR A 58 -5.13 -2.35 -3.50
N ALA A 59 -6.16 -2.45 -4.35
CA ALA A 59 -7.46 -2.96 -3.92
C ALA A 59 -7.35 -4.39 -3.35
N SER A 60 -6.57 -5.26 -4.01
CA SER A 60 -6.34 -6.63 -3.53
C SER A 60 -5.61 -6.65 -2.19
N VAL A 61 -4.55 -5.86 -2.03
CA VAL A 61 -3.78 -5.77 -0.77
C VAL A 61 -4.65 -5.25 0.37
N VAL A 62 -5.43 -4.18 0.13
CA VAL A 62 -6.32 -3.60 1.16
C VAL A 62 -7.40 -4.59 1.57
N LEU A 63 -8.13 -5.16 0.62
CA LEU A 63 -9.23 -6.08 0.92
C LEU A 63 -8.74 -7.34 1.63
N LEU A 64 -7.74 -8.02 1.05
CA LEU A 64 -7.21 -9.26 1.61
C LEU A 64 -6.44 -9.01 2.90
N GLY A 65 -5.63 -7.95 2.96
CA GLY A 65 -4.83 -7.60 4.13
C GLY A 65 -5.70 -7.27 5.35
N VAL A 66 -6.78 -6.50 5.18
CA VAL A 66 -7.74 -6.20 6.24
C VAL A 66 -8.46 -7.46 6.72
N VAL A 67 -8.95 -8.29 5.79
CA VAL A 67 -9.66 -9.53 6.14
C VAL A 67 -8.73 -10.49 6.87
N ILE A 68 -7.52 -10.74 6.36
CA ILE A 68 -6.54 -11.64 6.97
C ILE A 68 -6.15 -11.12 8.36
N SER A 69 -5.85 -9.82 8.50
CA SER A 69 -5.48 -9.22 9.79
C SER A 69 -6.63 -9.28 10.79
N ALA A 70 -7.88 -9.08 10.35
CA ALA A 70 -9.06 -9.17 11.20
C ALA A 70 -9.30 -10.59 11.70
N MET A 71 -9.27 -11.58 10.81
CA MET A 71 -9.46 -12.99 11.16
C MET A 71 -8.33 -13.50 12.08
N ALA A 72 -7.09 -13.18 11.76
CA ALA A 72 -5.93 -13.54 12.57
C ALA A 72 -5.96 -12.84 13.94
N GLY A 73 -6.31 -11.55 13.98
CA GLY A 73 -6.47 -10.79 15.22
C GLY A 73 -7.56 -11.39 16.13
N TYR A 74 -8.71 -11.79 15.55
CA TYR A 74 -9.77 -12.48 16.29
C TYR A 74 -9.31 -13.82 16.83
N ALA A 75 -8.67 -14.65 16.01
CA ALA A 75 -8.16 -15.94 16.45
C ALA A 75 -7.12 -15.78 17.56
N LEU A 76 -6.18 -14.85 17.41
CA LEU A 76 -5.14 -14.56 18.42
C LEU A 76 -5.67 -13.83 19.66
N SER A 77 -6.84 -13.22 19.65
CA SER A 77 -7.45 -12.59 20.81
C SER A 77 -8.39 -13.56 21.56
N LYS A 78 -9.35 -14.15 20.88
CA LYS A 78 -10.50 -14.82 21.49
C LYS A 78 -10.49 -16.34 21.40
N MET A 79 -9.71 -16.94 20.47
CA MET A 79 -9.62 -18.39 20.39
C MET A 79 -8.50 -18.95 21.30
N GLN A 80 -8.65 -20.20 21.74
CA GLN A 80 -7.68 -20.91 22.58
C GLN A 80 -6.96 -21.98 21.75
N PHE A 81 -5.65 -21.83 21.56
CA PHE A 81 -4.79 -22.83 20.94
C PHE A 81 -3.34 -22.72 21.42
N LYS A 82 -2.61 -23.84 21.38
CA LYS A 82 -1.29 -23.98 22.03
C LYS A 82 -0.23 -23.00 21.55
N THR A 83 -0.23 -22.66 20.26
CA THR A 83 0.81 -21.81 19.62
C THR A 83 0.46 -20.32 19.60
N LYS A 84 -0.69 -19.91 20.17
CA LYS A 84 -1.18 -18.52 20.18
C LYS A 84 -0.11 -17.51 20.60
N LYS A 85 0.53 -17.77 21.75
CA LYS A 85 1.55 -16.87 22.31
C LYS A 85 2.77 -16.78 21.39
N LEU A 86 3.27 -17.91 20.89
CA LEU A 86 4.43 -17.97 20.00
C LEU A 86 4.19 -17.18 18.70
N ILE A 87 3.01 -17.35 18.06
CA ILE A 87 2.66 -16.64 16.83
C ILE A 87 2.59 -15.13 17.07
N PHE A 88 2.01 -14.71 18.19
CA PHE A 88 1.92 -13.28 18.50
C PHE A 88 3.30 -12.66 18.84
N GLU A 89 4.14 -13.37 19.58
CA GLU A 89 5.52 -12.96 19.87
C GLU A 89 6.34 -12.84 18.56
N ALA A 90 6.20 -13.80 17.65
CA ALA A 90 6.82 -13.73 16.33
C ALA A 90 6.36 -12.50 15.54
N ASN A 91 5.07 -12.15 15.62
CA ASN A 91 4.55 -10.93 15.00
C ASN A 91 5.14 -9.65 15.62
N ILE A 92 5.33 -9.62 16.94
CA ILE A 92 5.98 -8.49 17.63
C ILE A 92 7.44 -8.37 17.18
N ILE A 93 8.16 -9.47 17.08
CA ILE A 93 9.54 -9.49 16.57
C ILE A 93 9.58 -8.98 15.13
N ALA A 94 8.62 -9.40 14.28
CA ALA A 94 8.53 -8.94 12.90
C ALA A 94 8.36 -7.41 12.77
N LEU A 95 7.72 -6.75 13.73
CA LEU A 95 7.61 -5.28 13.78
C LEU A 95 8.96 -4.57 13.97
N MET A 96 9.96 -5.26 14.52
CA MET A 96 11.28 -4.68 14.79
C MET A 96 12.20 -4.72 13.56
N PHE A 97 11.84 -5.49 12.54
CA PHE A 97 12.65 -5.58 11.32
C PHE A 97 12.40 -4.41 10.39
N VAL A 98 13.48 -3.77 9.96
CA VAL A 98 13.44 -2.75 8.92
C VAL A 98 13.20 -3.45 7.56
N PRO A 99 12.26 -2.97 6.73
CA PRO A 99 11.93 -3.59 5.43
C PRO A 99 13.15 -3.85 4.53
N ALA A 100 14.11 -2.94 4.50
CA ALA A 100 15.34 -3.07 3.72
C ALA A 100 16.20 -4.26 4.16
N ALA A 101 16.26 -4.59 5.46
CA ALA A 101 17.05 -5.70 5.97
C ALA A 101 16.54 -7.08 5.53
N VAL A 102 15.24 -7.18 5.24
CA VAL A 102 14.59 -8.42 4.82
C VAL A 102 14.34 -8.48 3.30
N ALA A 103 14.75 -7.48 2.54
CA ALA A 103 14.50 -7.41 1.09
C ALA A 103 15.10 -8.60 0.33
N ILE A 104 16.37 -8.97 0.63
CA ILE A 104 17.05 -10.08 -0.04
C ILE A 104 16.42 -11.45 0.28
N PRO A 105 16.22 -11.85 1.56
CA PRO A 105 15.50 -13.09 1.88
C PRO A 105 14.10 -13.14 1.27
N ARG A 106 13.37 -12.02 1.29
CA ARG A 106 12.02 -11.91 0.69
C ARG A 106 12.05 -12.16 -0.82
N TYR A 107 13.05 -11.61 -1.53
CA TYR A 107 13.24 -11.87 -2.95
C TYR A 107 13.40 -13.37 -3.25
N PHE A 108 14.24 -14.07 -2.50
CA PHE A 108 14.44 -15.51 -2.70
C PHE A 108 13.14 -16.31 -2.50
N ILE A 109 12.33 -15.95 -1.50
CA ILE A 109 11.03 -16.61 -1.26
C ILE A 109 10.06 -16.32 -2.42
N VAL A 110 9.94 -15.05 -2.82
CA VAL A 110 9.06 -14.63 -3.92
C VAL A 110 9.44 -15.34 -5.22
N ASN A 111 10.75 -15.43 -5.50
CA ASN A 111 11.27 -16.12 -6.68
C ASN A 111 11.04 -17.64 -6.62
N ALA A 112 11.28 -18.28 -5.47
CA ALA A 112 11.05 -19.70 -5.27
C ALA A 112 9.57 -20.09 -5.42
N LEU A 113 8.65 -19.18 -5.09
CA LEU A 113 7.20 -19.35 -5.29
C LEU A 113 6.73 -19.04 -6.72
N GLY A 114 7.64 -18.64 -7.62
CA GLY A 114 7.29 -18.30 -9.00
C GLY A 114 6.43 -17.05 -9.14
N LEU A 115 6.54 -16.11 -8.19
CA LEU A 115 5.74 -14.88 -8.15
C LEU A 115 6.43 -13.70 -8.88
N THR A 116 7.65 -13.88 -9.38
CA THR A 116 8.32 -12.91 -10.24
C THR A 116 7.60 -12.81 -11.59
N ASP A 117 7.55 -11.59 -12.14
CA ASP A 117 6.80 -11.29 -13.38
C ASP A 117 5.30 -11.67 -13.32
N ASN A 118 4.71 -11.59 -12.12
CA ASN A 118 3.30 -11.86 -11.87
C ASN A 118 2.70 -10.76 -10.98
N LEU A 119 1.45 -10.34 -11.25
CA LEU A 119 0.75 -9.36 -10.41
C LEU A 119 0.63 -9.79 -8.94
N LEU A 120 0.57 -11.10 -8.67
CA LEU A 120 0.59 -11.64 -7.30
C LEU A 120 1.90 -11.33 -6.56
N GLY A 121 3.00 -11.11 -7.26
CA GLY A 121 4.26 -10.64 -6.68
C GLY A 121 4.19 -9.25 -6.06
N HIS A 122 3.22 -8.42 -6.48
CA HIS A 122 2.92 -7.16 -5.78
C HIS A 122 2.04 -7.37 -4.56
N VAL A 123 1.15 -8.35 -4.59
CA VAL A 123 0.11 -8.53 -3.56
C VAL A 123 0.61 -9.35 -2.38
N ILE A 124 1.09 -10.58 -2.64
CA ILE A 124 1.39 -11.56 -1.59
C ILE A 124 2.40 -11.06 -0.55
N PRO A 125 3.53 -10.43 -0.93
CA PRO A 125 4.48 -9.92 0.06
C PRO A 125 3.93 -8.82 0.97
N LEU A 126 2.95 -8.05 0.49
CA LEU A 126 2.32 -6.95 1.24
C LEU A 126 1.13 -7.41 2.11
N LEU A 127 0.64 -8.65 1.94
CA LEU A 127 -0.41 -9.20 2.83
C LEU A 127 0.12 -9.47 4.24
N ALA A 128 1.41 -9.76 4.40
CA ALA A 128 2.05 -9.90 5.70
C ALA A 128 2.23 -8.52 6.33
N MET A 129 1.23 -8.08 7.08
CA MET A 129 1.18 -6.76 7.72
C MET A 129 1.20 -6.88 9.26
N PRO A 130 2.38 -7.00 9.90
CA PRO A 130 2.50 -7.18 11.34
C PRO A 130 1.85 -6.06 12.16
N VAL A 131 1.92 -4.81 11.67
CA VAL A 131 1.28 -3.65 12.31
C VAL A 131 -0.25 -3.80 12.31
N GLY A 132 -0.83 -4.22 11.18
CA GLY A 132 -2.27 -4.42 11.05
C GLY A 132 -2.80 -5.49 12.01
N LEU A 133 -2.11 -6.63 12.06
CA LEU A 133 -2.45 -7.72 12.99
C LEU A 133 -2.35 -7.26 14.45
N PHE A 134 -1.28 -6.55 14.81
CA PHE A 134 -1.07 -6.03 16.16
C PHE A 134 -2.19 -5.07 16.57
N LEU A 135 -2.49 -4.07 15.73
CA LEU A 135 -3.54 -3.08 16.01
C LEU A 135 -4.90 -3.75 16.19
N ILE A 136 -5.32 -4.60 15.26
CA ILE A 136 -6.62 -5.27 15.33
C ILE A 136 -6.71 -6.14 16.57
N LYS A 137 -5.66 -6.91 16.88
CA LYS A 137 -5.65 -7.73 18.09
C LYS A 137 -5.82 -6.88 19.35
N GLN A 138 -5.12 -5.75 19.47
CA GLN A 138 -5.24 -4.85 20.62
C GLN A 138 -6.66 -4.29 20.77
N PHE A 139 -7.34 -3.96 19.68
CA PHE A 139 -8.74 -3.53 19.73
C PHE A 139 -9.69 -4.66 20.14
N ILE A 140 -9.48 -5.88 19.63
CA ILE A 140 -10.31 -7.03 19.99
C ILE A 140 -10.08 -7.47 21.45
N ASP A 141 -8.87 -7.31 21.98
CA ASP A 141 -8.56 -7.65 23.39
C ASP A 141 -9.38 -6.79 24.38
N GLN A 142 -9.77 -5.57 23.98
CA GLN A 142 -10.59 -4.67 24.81
C GLN A 142 -12.07 -5.09 24.86
N ILE A 143 -12.52 -5.96 23.97
CA ILE A 143 -13.92 -6.44 23.95
C ILE A 143 -14.10 -7.48 25.05
N PRO A 144 -15.10 -7.31 25.96
CA PRO A 144 -15.39 -8.27 27.03
C PRO A 144 -15.69 -9.67 26.48
N ASN A 145 -15.19 -10.70 27.17
CA ASN A 145 -15.43 -12.09 26.76
C ASN A 145 -16.89 -12.52 26.98
N GLU A 146 -17.58 -11.87 27.88
CA GLU A 146 -18.98 -12.11 28.21
C GLU A 146 -19.90 -11.95 27.00
N LEU A 147 -19.57 -11.03 26.07
CA LEU A 147 -20.30 -10.86 24.82
C LEU A 147 -20.19 -12.10 23.91
N ILE A 148 -19.00 -12.71 23.91
CA ILE A 148 -18.73 -13.88 23.07
C ILE A 148 -19.35 -15.13 23.70
N GLU A 149 -19.30 -15.24 25.03
CA GLU A 149 -19.90 -16.32 25.79
C GLU A 149 -21.43 -16.31 25.68
N ALA A 150 -22.06 -15.14 25.82
CA ALA A 150 -23.49 -14.98 25.61
C ALA A 150 -23.93 -15.41 24.19
N ALA A 151 -23.26 -14.93 23.16
CA ALA A 151 -23.54 -15.31 21.80
C ALA A 151 -23.30 -16.82 21.53
N SER A 152 -22.33 -17.43 22.22
CA SER A 152 -22.06 -18.86 22.13
C SER A 152 -23.16 -19.69 22.78
N ILE A 153 -23.72 -19.23 23.92
CA ILE A 153 -24.89 -19.84 24.58
C ILE A 153 -26.11 -19.79 23.65
N ASP A 154 -26.30 -18.69 22.93
CA ASP A 154 -27.35 -18.54 21.90
C ASP A 154 -27.10 -19.41 20.66
N GLY A 155 -26.04 -20.22 20.61
CA GLY A 155 -25.71 -21.14 19.51
C GLY A 155 -24.98 -20.50 18.33
N ALA A 156 -24.46 -19.28 18.48
CA ALA A 156 -23.71 -18.63 17.40
C ALA A 156 -22.35 -19.32 17.17
N SER A 157 -22.02 -19.61 15.90
CA SER A 157 -20.70 -20.09 15.54
C SER A 157 -19.64 -18.99 15.66
N HIS A 158 -18.37 -19.37 15.81
CA HIS A 158 -17.26 -18.41 15.84
C HIS A 158 -17.23 -17.47 14.65
N PHE A 159 -17.58 -17.95 13.45
CA PHE A 159 -17.65 -17.10 12.26
C PHE A 159 -18.78 -16.08 12.36
N LEU A 160 -19.94 -16.46 12.90
CA LEU A 160 -21.07 -15.57 13.09
C LEU A 160 -20.77 -14.49 14.13
N ILE A 161 -20.13 -14.88 15.26
CA ILE A 161 -19.64 -13.96 16.29
C ILE A 161 -18.66 -12.96 15.70
N PHE A 162 -17.67 -13.46 14.94
CA PHE A 162 -16.71 -12.60 14.25
C PHE A 162 -17.40 -11.60 13.32
N ALA A 163 -18.26 -12.07 12.43
CA ALA A 163 -18.84 -11.23 11.39
C ALA A 163 -19.89 -10.24 11.92
N ARG A 164 -20.74 -10.64 12.90
CA ARG A 164 -21.87 -9.83 13.37
C ARG A 164 -21.60 -9.07 14.66
N ILE A 165 -20.64 -9.48 15.46
CA ILE A 165 -20.33 -8.83 16.75
C ILE A 165 -18.98 -8.12 16.68
N ILE A 166 -17.92 -8.86 16.35
CA ILE A 166 -16.55 -8.33 16.45
C ILE A 166 -16.29 -7.31 15.35
N VAL A 167 -16.54 -7.64 14.06
CA VAL A 167 -16.26 -6.75 12.93
C VAL A 167 -16.93 -5.38 13.07
N PRO A 168 -18.22 -5.25 13.41
CA PRO A 168 -18.83 -3.94 13.63
C PRO A 168 -18.20 -3.12 14.74
N ILE A 169 -17.79 -3.76 15.84
CA ILE A 169 -17.17 -3.08 16.98
C ILE A 169 -15.79 -2.54 16.61
N ILE A 170 -15.01 -3.31 15.87
CA ILE A 170 -13.64 -2.94 15.49
C ILE A 170 -13.55 -2.16 14.18
N MET A 171 -14.67 -1.69 13.62
CA MET A 171 -14.70 -0.96 12.35
C MET A 171 -13.69 0.21 12.29
N PRO A 172 -13.48 1.03 13.35
CA PRO A 172 -12.47 2.08 13.33
C PRO A 172 -11.04 1.53 13.18
N ALA A 173 -10.73 0.40 13.81
CA ALA A 173 -9.43 -0.26 13.67
C ALA A 173 -9.24 -0.83 12.27
N LEU A 174 -10.29 -1.43 11.68
CA LEU A 174 -10.27 -1.92 10.30
C LEU A 174 -10.02 -0.79 9.31
N ALA A 175 -10.66 0.37 9.50
CA ALA A 175 -10.46 1.56 8.67
C ALA A 175 -9.01 2.05 8.76
N THR A 176 -8.42 2.07 9.96
CA THR A 176 -7.01 2.43 10.16
C THR A 176 -6.07 1.47 9.43
N VAL A 177 -6.29 0.16 9.56
CA VAL A 177 -5.49 -0.85 8.85
C VAL A 177 -5.68 -0.74 7.34
N ALA A 178 -6.88 -0.45 6.86
CA ALA A 178 -7.14 -0.22 5.43
C ALA A 178 -6.34 0.98 4.88
N ILE A 179 -6.30 2.09 5.62
CA ILE A 179 -5.50 3.27 5.24
C ILE A 179 -4.01 2.95 5.20
N LEU A 180 -3.49 2.26 6.22
CA LEU A 180 -2.09 1.86 6.27
C LEU A 180 -1.73 0.89 5.12
N SER A 181 -2.59 -0.09 4.84
CA SER A 181 -2.44 -1.02 3.71
C SER A 181 -2.47 -0.30 2.36
N PHE A 182 -3.38 0.66 2.22
CA PHE A 182 -3.46 1.50 1.02
C PHE A 182 -2.16 2.28 0.81
N GLN A 183 -1.67 2.97 1.82
CA GLN A 183 -0.43 3.75 1.73
C GLN A 183 0.77 2.85 1.40
N ALA A 184 0.88 1.69 2.06
CA ALA A 184 1.96 0.75 1.85
C ALA A 184 1.97 0.15 0.43
N SER A 185 0.80 -0.08 -0.17
CA SER A 185 0.67 -0.64 -1.51
C SER A 185 0.74 0.43 -2.60
N TRP A 186 0.01 1.55 -2.44
CA TRP A 186 -0.06 2.62 -3.45
C TRP A 186 1.29 3.27 -3.71
N ASN A 187 2.07 3.54 -2.65
CA ASN A 187 3.39 4.17 -2.77
C ASN A 187 4.54 3.17 -3.00
N ASN A 188 4.24 1.88 -3.14
CA ASN A 188 5.26 0.85 -3.29
C ASN A 188 5.89 0.87 -4.68
N THR A 189 7.18 1.14 -4.75
CA THR A 189 8.01 1.04 -5.96
C THR A 189 8.88 -0.20 -5.96
N GLU A 190 9.25 -0.70 -4.77
CA GLU A 190 10.17 -1.82 -4.55
C GLU A 190 9.72 -3.10 -5.25
N THR A 191 8.43 -3.44 -5.17
CA THR A 191 7.91 -4.65 -5.82
C THR A 191 7.98 -4.59 -7.34
N SER A 192 7.83 -3.41 -7.94
CA SER A 192 8.01 -3.19 -9.38
C SER A 192 9.48 -3.27 -9.79
N GLU A 193 10.37 -2.72 -8.97
CA GLU A 193 11.80 -2.68 -9.23
C GLU A 193 12.45 -4.06 -9.12
N ILE A 194 12.10 -4.82 -8.06
CA ILE A 194 12.78 -6.06 -7.72
C ILE A 194 12.12 -7.29 -8.35
N TYR A 195 10.78 -7.33 -8.48
CA TYR A 195 10.08 -8.55 -8.89
C TYR A 195 9.57 -8.51 -10.33
N MET A 196 9.49 -7.31 -10.98
CA MET A 196 8.91 -7.16 -12.32
C MET A 196 9.95 -6.82 -13.36
N ASN A 197 10.34 -7.80 -14.18
CA ASN A 197 11.18 -7.57 -15.36
C ASN A 197 10.35 -6.97 -16.50
N ARG A 198 9.09 -7.42 -16.67
CA ARG A 198 8.18 -6.91 -17.70
C ARG A 198 7.60 -5.56 -17.28
N GLU A 199 7.82 -4.54 -18.10
CA GLU A 199 7.30 -3.19 -17.84
C GLU A 199 5.77 -3.13 -17.76
N THR A 200 5.06 -3.99 -18.50
CA THR A 200 3.59 -4.05 -18.53
C THR A 200 2.96 -4.43 -17.20
N LEU A 201 3.74 -4.96 -16.25
CA LEU A 201 3.28 -5.37 -14.91
C LEU A 201 3.64 -4.37 -13.81
N ARG A 202 4.45 -3.35 -14.12
CA ARG A 202 4.89 -2.35 -13.16
C ARG A 202 3.74 -1.46 -12.68
N THR A 203 3.90 -0.88 -11.50
CA THR A 203 2.90 -0.01 -10.86
C THR A 203 3.04 1.44 -11.27
N PHE A 204 2.00 2.23 -11.04
CA PHE A 204 1.98 3.66 -11.34
C PHE A 204 2.99 4.45 -10.51
N ALA A 205 3.19 4.09 -9.22
CA ALA A 205 4.20 4.72 -8.37
C ALA A 205 5.60 4.57 -8.97
N PHE A 206 5.96 3.38 -9.43
CA PHE A 206 7.24 3.13 -10.10
C PHE A 206 7.37 3.92 -11.42
N TYR A 207 6.30 3.96 -12.23
CA TYR A 207 6.29 4.74 -13.46
C TYR A 207 6.54 6.23 -13.19
N MET A 208 5.90 6.80 -12.16
CA MET A 208 6.10 8.20 -11.77
C MET A 208 7.53 8.49 -11.30
N THR A 209 8.15 7.62 -10.52
CA THR A 209 9.56 7.79 -10.11
C THR A 209 10.52 7.73 -11.29
N THR A 210 10.24 6.87 -12.28
CA THR A 210 11.04 6.79 -13.50
C THR A 210 10.91 8.05 -14.36
N LEU A 211 9.70 8.61 -14.47
CA LEU A 211 9.46 9.87 -15.20
C LEU A 211 10.19 11.05 -14.54
N THR A 212 10.09 11.19 -13.22
CA THR A 212 10.75 12.29 -12.49
C THR A 212 12.27 12.18 -12.58
N GLY A 213 12.85 10.99 -12.40
CA GLY A 213 14.28 10.77 -12.55
C GLY A 213 14.80 11.08 -13.96
N ASN A 214 14.05 10.75 -15.00
CA ASN A 214 14.41 11.09 -16.37
C ASN A 214 14.34 12.60 -16.66
N LEU A 215 13.39 13.31 -16.02
CA LEU A 215 13.27 14.77 -16.16
C LEU A 215 14.42 15.48 -15.43
N GLU A 216 14.77 15.05 -14.22
CA GLU A 216 15.92 15.60 -13.49
C GLU A 216 17.23 15.43 -14.24
N ASN A 217 17.47 14.25 -14.84
CA ASN A 217 18.65 14.00 -15.66
C ASN A 217 18.70 14.88 -16.94
N ARG A 218 17.54 15.15 -17.55
CA ARG A 218 17.46 16.05 -18.72
C ARG A 218 17.75 17.51 -18.36
N VAL A 219 17.23 17.96 -17.21
CA VAL A 219 17.47 19.33 -16.73
C VAL A 219 18.93 19.50 -16.31
N ALA A 220 19.52 18.53 -15.62
CA ALA A 220 20.93 18.53 -15.25
C ALA A 220 21.87 18.47 -16.48
N GLY A 221 21.50 17.75 -17.52
CA GLY A 221 22.26 17.65 -18.78
C GLY A 221 22.15 18.88 -19.69
N GLN A 222 21.17 19.78 -19.48
CA GLN A 222 21.02 21.04 -20.22
C GLN A 222 21.68 22.23 -19.50
N GLY A 223 22.22 22.02 -18.30
CA GLY A 223 22.86 23.04 -17.45
C GLY A 223 24.38 23.13 -17.58
N VAL A 224 24.99 22.60 -18.68
CA VAL A 224 26.42 22.72 -19.00
C VAL A 224 26.58 23.49 -20.30
#